data_a0a2ae840a7925990c4127814c93d10c
#
_entry.id   a0a2ae840a7925990c4127814c93d10c
#
_cell.length_a   1.000
_cell.length_b   1.000
_cell.length_c   1.000
_cell.angle_alpha   90.00
_cell.angle_beta   90.00
_cell.angle_gamma   90.00
#
_symmetry.space_group_name_H-M   'P 1'
#
loop_
_entity.id
_entity.type
_entity.pdbx_description
1 polymer ?
#
loop_
_entity_poly.entity_id
_entity_poly.type
_entity_poly.pdbx_seq_one_letter_code
_entity_poly.pdbx_strand_id
1 'polypeptide(L)'
;SNRAYYTIKNDKPDVFGTVIRMSPLTSVRDADGSYNTYPFGDPFVKNPYLNESDEVYKDKTEEWKIFFRIFAEINLAKNLTYNTNFAYNPAFSSRGYYYDERSVSYQDTRNVASMTNNRQADWVWNNILNYKLDIKKHTINLSGVLEMQNRQAVNSSMSGKEQESP
;
A
#
# COMPACT_ATOMS: atom_id res chain seq x y z
N SER A 1 -21.64 -5.78 -7.32
CA SER A 1 -20.48 -6.53 -7.84
C SER A 1 -19.42 -6.59 -6.77
N ASN A 2 -18.91 -7.77 -6.50
CA ASN A 2 -17.83 -7.99 -5.55
C ASN A 2 -16.51 -8.08 -6.31
N ARG A 3 -15.45 -7.49 -5.79
CA ARG A 3 -14.12 -7.46 -6.42
C ARG A 3 -13.05 -7.64 -5.37
N ALA A 4 -11.97 -8.33 -5.73
CA ALA A 4 -10.76 -8.43 -4.94
C ALA A 4 -9.56 -8.06 -5.81
N TYR A 5 -8.61 -7.35 -5.24
CA TYR A 5 -7.37 -6.94 -5.90
C TYR A 5 -6.20 -7.36 -5.03
N TYR A 6 -5.18 -7.85 -5.70
CA TYR A 6 -3.88 -8.12 -5.08
C TYR A 6 -2.80 -7.44 -5.91
N THR A 7 -1.94 -6.70 -5.26
CA THR A 7 -0.84 -5.99 -5.90
C THR A 7 0.45 -6.27 -5.15
N ILE A 8 1.51 -6.58 -5.91
CA ILE A 8 2.87 -6.62 -5.40
C ILE A 8 3.63 -5.49 -6.09
N LYS A 9 4.33 -4.69 -5.31
CA LYS A 9 5.20 -3.64 -5.79
C LYS A 9 6.59 -3.83 -5.18
N ASN A 10 7.59 -3.92 -6.04
CA ASN A 10 8.98 -3.89 -5.65
C ASN A 10 9.50 -2.49 -6.00
N ASP A 11 9.77 -1.70 -4.99
CA ASP A 11 10.35 -0.37 -5.18
C ASP A 11 11.86 -0.50 -5.33
N LYS A 12 12.43 0.14 -6.36
CA LYS A 12 13.87 0.27 -6.54
C LYS A 12 14.28 1.70 -6.20
N PRO A 13 15.47 1.89 -5.63
CA PRO A 13 15.96 3.21 -5.31
C PRO A 13 16.23 4.00 -6.59
N ASP A 14 16.05 5.31 -6.51
CA ASP A 14 16.54 6.22 -7.55
C ASP A 14 18.06 6.32 -7.47
N VAL A 15 18.74 5.55 -8.30
CA VAL A 15 20.20 5.54 -8.39
C VAL A 15 20.74 6.49 -9.48
N PHE A 16 19.84 7.15 -10.23
CA PHE A 16 20.23 7.97 -11.38
C PHE A 16 21.22 9.07 -11.00
N GLY A 17 20.97 9.78 -9.90
CA GLY A 17 21.86 10.81 -9.38
C GLY A 17 23.25 10.30 -9.00
N THR A 18 23.36 9.03 -8.62
CA THR A 18 24.66 8.40 -8.33
C THR A 18 25.36 7.98 -9.61
N VAL A 19 24.62 7.38 -10.55
CA VAL A 19 25.18 6.91 -11.84
C VAL A 19 25.80 8.04 -12.65
N ILE A 20 25.15 9.20 -12.75
CA ILE A 20 25.70 10.34 -13.52
C ILE A 20 26.95 10.96 -12.89
N ARG A 21 27.20 10.73 -11.60
CA ARG A 21 28.43 11.17 -10.92
C ARG A 21 29.58 10.18 -11.10
N MET A 22 29.30 8.97 -11.59
CA MET A 22 30.32 7.96 -11.81
C MET A 22 31.13 8.29 -13.05
N SER A 23 32.45 8.22 -12.94
CA SER A 23 33.36 8.34 -14.10
C SER A 23 33.20 7.10 -14.99
N PRO A 24 33.08 7.25 -16.31
CA PRO A 24 33.02 6.12 -17.24
C PRO A 24 34.32 5.29 -17.28
N LEU A 25 35.40 5.79 -16.69
CA LEU A 25 36.70 5.11 -16.63
C LEU A 25 36.87 4.23 -15.38
N THR A 26 35.85 4.19 -14.49
CA THR A 26 35.98 3.48 -13.23
C THR A 26 35.44 2.04 -13.40
N SER A 27 36.21 1.05 -12.90
CA SER A 27 35.74 -0.33 -12.86
C SER A 27 34.69 -0.49 -11.77
N VAL A 28 33.48 -0.88 -12.15
CA VAL A 28 32.38 -1.19 -11.22
C VAL A 28 32.50 -2.61 -10.64
N ARG A 29 33.45 -3.41 -11.15
CA ARG A 29 33.73 -4.78 -10.72
C ARG A 29 35.19 -4.96 -10.35
N ASP A 30 35.42 -5.80 -9.37
CA ASP A 30 36.75 -6.29 -9.00
C ASP A 30 37.25 -7.35 -9.99
N ALA A 31 38.51 -7.74 -9.86
CA ALA A 31 39.14 -8.72 -10.75
C ALA A 31 38.51 -10.13 -10.69
N ASP A 32 37.85 -10.46 -9.58
CA ASP A 32 37.11 -11.70 -9.38
C ASP A 32 35.68 -11.67 -9.93
N GLY A 33 35.24 -10.51 -10.49
CA GLY A 33 33.92 -10.31 -11.07
C GLY A 33 32.87 -9.81 -10.07
N SER A 34 33.16 -9.72 -8.78
CA SER A 34 32.26 -9.13 -7.78
C SER A 34 32.11 -7.62 -7.98
N TYR A 35 31.02 -7.05 -7.47
CA TYR A 35 30.84 -5.59 -7.51
C TYR A 35 31.72 -4.91 -6.46
N ASN A 36 32.58 -3.99 -6.92
CA ASN A 36 33.34 -3.13 -6.03
C ASN A 36 32.39 -2.17 -5.27
N THR A 37 32.46 -2.17 -3.95
CA THR A 37 31.61 -1.31 -3.12
C THR A 37 31.91 0.17 -3.30
N TYR A 38 33.20 0.52 -3.43
CA TYR A 38 33.72 1.89 -3.55
C TYR A 38 34.54 2.07 -4.81
N PRO A 39 33.93 2.16 -6.00
CA PRO A 39 34.64 2.11 -7.29
C PRO A 39 35.63 3.27 -7.50
N PHE A 40 35.52 4.34 -6.71
CA PHE A 40 36.43 5.49 -6.74
C PHE A 40 37.44 5.51 -5.59
N GLY A 41 37.41 4.53 -4.69
CA GLY A 41 38.15 4.58 -3.44
C GLY A 41 37.61 5.61 -2.42
N ASP A 42 36.50 6.29 -2.76
CA ASP A 42 35.82 7.23 -1.89
C ASP A 42 34.71 6.51 -1.11
N PRO A 43 34.79 6.45 0.24
CA PRO A 43 33.80 5.76 1.06
C PRO A 43 32.40 6.39 1.04
N PHE A 44 32.25 7.60 0.51
CA PHE A 44 30.98 8.27 0.35
C PHE A 44 30.28 7.98 -0.99
N VAL A 45 30.98 7.36 -1.94
CA VAL A 45 30.46 7.04 -3.27
C VAL A 45 30.37 5.53 -3.45
N LYS A 46 29.23 4.97 -3.06
CA LYS A 46 28.94 3.55 -3.19
C LYS A 46 28.49 3.18 -4.61
N ASN A 47 28.73 1.93 -5.00
CA ASN A 47 28.37 1.42 -6.31
C ASN A 47 26.85 1.18 -6.44
N PRO A 48 26.13 1.88 -7.34
CA PRO A 48 24.68 1.73 -7.50
C PRO A 48 24.25 0.34 -7.98
N TYR A 49 25.11 -0.41 -8.65
CA TYR A 49 24.80 -1.78 -9.09
C TYR A 49 24.62 -2.76 -7.94
N LEU A 50 25.13 -2.46 -6.75
CA LEU A 50 24.90 -3.29 -5.57
C LEU A 50 23.42 -3.34 -5.17
N ASN A 51 22.66 -2.28 -5.44
CA ASN A 51 21.23 -2.23 -5.13
C ASN A 51 20.36 -3.12 -6.03
N GLU A 52 20.93 -3.74 -7.06
CA GLU A 52 20.22 -4.75 -7.86
C GLU A 52 20.09 -6.10 -7.11
N SER A 53 20.94 -6.35 -6.10
CA SER A 53 20.88 -7.54 -5.27
C SER A 53 19.86 -7.41 -4.14
N ASP A 54 18.99 -8.41 -3.98
CA ASP A 54 18.05 -8.51 -2.86
C ASP A 54 18.75 -8.65 -1.49
N GLU A 55 20.05 -9.00 -1.47
CA GLU A 55 20.87 -9.03 -0.27
C GLU A 55 21.32 -7.66 0.21
N VAL A 56 21.37 -6.67 -0.70
CA VAL A 56 21.82 -5.30 -0.43
C VAL A 56 20.64 -4.34 -0.31
N TYR A 57 19.63 -4.52 -1.14
CA TYR A 57 18.46 -3.67 -1.16
C TYR A 57 17.21 -4.48 -1.45
N LYS A 58 16.20 -4.32 -0.60
CA LYS A 58 14.89 -4.88 -0.82
C LYS A 58 13.83 -3.93 -0.27
N ASP A 59 12.85 -3.57 -1.09
CA ASP A 59 11.67 -2.81 -0.67
C ASP A 59 10.47 -3.40 -1.39
N LYS A 60 9.64 -4.13 -0.64
CA LYS A 60 8.50 -4.85 -1.17
C LYS A 60 7.23 -4.42 -0.45
N THR A 61 6.23 -4.04 -1.23
CA THR A 61 4.89 -3.77 -0.74
C THR A 61 3.91 -4.79 -1.32
N GLU A 62 3.14 -5.41 -0.46
CA GLU A 62 2.02 -6.27 -0.81
C GLU A 62 0.73 -5.62 -0.34
N GLU A 63 -0.28 -5.57 -1.22
CA GLU A 63 -1.54 -4.93 -0.92
C GLU A 63 -2.71 -5.81 -1.37
N TRP A 64 -3.69 -5.98 -0.46
CA TRP A 64 -4.95 -6.63 -0.71
C TRP A 64 -6.08 -5.65 -0.48
N LYS A 65 -7.00 -5.56 -1.45
CA LYS A 65 -8.22 -4.76 -1.36
C LYS A 65 -9.41 -5.62 -1.77
N ILE A 66 -10.42 -5.66 -0.91
CA ILE A 66 -11.65 -6.40 -1.17
C ILE A 66 -12.80 -5.39 -1.16
N PHE A 67 -13.66 -5.46 -2.18
CA PHE A 67 -14.87 -4.68 -2.27
C PHE A 67 -16.06 -5.65 -2.27
N PHE A 68 -16.82 -5.59 -1.20
CA PHE A 68 -18.02 -6.39 -1.03
C PHE A 68 -19.24 -5.49 -0.92
N ARG A 69 -20.30 -5.79 -1.68
CA ARG A 69 -21.55 -5.05 -1.64
C ARG A 69 -22.74 -5.98 -1.80
N ILE A 70 -23.71 -5.83 -0.90
CA ILE A 70 -25.02 -6.44 -0.98
C ILE A 70 -26.07 -5.35 -1.11
N PHE A 71 -27.02 -5.56 -1.99
CA PHE A 71 -28.16 -4.68 -2.21
C PHE A 71 -29.44 -5.51 -2.18
N ALA A 72 -30.48 -4.99 -1.55
CA ALA A 72 -31.81 -5.55 -1.61
C ALA A 72 -32.85 -4.43 -1.74
N GLU A 73 -33.85 -4.68 -2.58
CA GLU A 73 -35.06 -3.88 -2.71
C GLU A 73 -36.26 -4.75 -2.35
N ILE A 74 -37.07 -4.28 -1.44
CA ILE A 74 -38.21 -5.02 -0.89
C ILE A 74 -39.46 -4.15 -1.00
N ASN A 75 -40.47 -4.62 -1.73
CA ASN A 75 -41.78 -3.98 -1.78
C ASN A 75 -42.59 -4.42 -0.56
N LEU A 76 -42.66 -3.60 0.48
CA LEU A 76 -43.35 -3.88 1.72
C LEU A 76 -44.88 -3.77 1.56
N ALA A 77 -45.33 -2.87 0.68
CA ALA A 77 -46.73 -2.66 0.31
C ALA A 77 -46.79 -2.05 -1.11
N LYS A 78 -48.01 -1.92 -1.67
CA LYS A 78 -48.24 -1.41 -3.03
C LYS A 78 -47.52 -0.07 -3.34
N ASN A 79 -47.35 0.78 -2.33
CA ASN A 79 -46.73 2.10 -2.48
C ASN A 79 -45.57 2.31 -1.52
N LEU A 80 -45.04 1.28 -0.91
CA LEU A 80 -43.98 1.35 0.08
C LEU A 80 -42.84 0.40 -0.30
N THR A 81 -41.70 0.98 -0.62
CA THR A 81 -40.48 0.26 -1.00
C THR A 81 -39.37 0.53 -0.01
N TYR A 82 -38.72 -0.52 0.44
CA TYR A 82 -37.53 -0.46 1.27
C TYR A 82 -36.32 -0.91 0.47
N ASN A 83 -35.31 -0.06 0.42
CA ASN A 83 -34.01 -0.34 -0.19
C ASN A 83 -32.95 -0.39 0.89
N THR A 84 -32.14 -1.43 0.88
CA THR A 84 -30.98 -1.54 1.76
C THR A 84 -29.72 -1.87 0.96
N ASN A 85 -28.63 -1.26 1.33
CA ASN A 85 -27.33 -1.44 0.69
C ASN A 85 -26.25 -1.48 1.76
N PHE A 86 -25.55 -2.59 1.85
CA PHE A 86 -24.40 -2.76 2.72
C PHE A 86 -23.14 -2.93 1.89
N ALA A 87 -22.13 -2.12 2.17
CA ALA A 87 -20.80 -2.22 1.57
C ALA A 87 -19.74 -2.44 2.66
N TYR A 88 -18.78 -3.34 2.41
CA TYR A 88 -17.66 -3.63 3.27
C TYR A 88 -16.38 -3.69 2.45
N ASN A 89 -15.39 -2.86 2.80
CA ASN A 89 -14.17 -2.66 2.02
C ASN A 89 -12.94 -2.81 2.92
N PRO A 90 -12.51 -4.05 3.24
CA PRO A 90 -11.25 -4.26 3.93
C PRO A 90 -10.06 -4.08 2.98
N ALA A 91 -8.99 -3.48 3.49
CA ALA A 91 -7.71 -3.34 2.84
C ALA A 91 -6.59 -3.73 3.80
N PHE A 92 -5.61 -4.44 3.29
CA PHE A 92 -4.41 -4.86 4.01
C PHE A 92 -3.21 -4.49 3.17
N SER A 93 -2.21 -3.86 3.78
CA SER A 93 -0.95 -3.54 3.14
C SER A 93 0.19 -3.92 4.08
N SER A 94 1.18 -4.60 3.54
CA SER A 94 2.42 -4.94 4.23
C SER A 94 3.59 -4.44 3.40
N ARG A 95 4.43 -3.59 3.96
CA ARG A 95 5.68 -3.13 3.36
C ARG A 95 6.84 -3.57 4.21
N GLY A 96 7.75 -4.33 3.61
CA GLY A 96 9.04 -4.69 4.20
C GLY A 96 10.16 -4.06 3.39
N TYR A 97 11.11 -3.40 4.06
CA TYR A 97 12.33 -2.98 3.42
C TYR A 97 13.56 -3.42 4.21
N TYR A 98 14.63 -3.66 3.47
CA TYR A 98 15.94 -4.00 3.98
C TYR A 98 17.00 -3.21 3.20
N TYR A 99 17.92 -2.60 3.90
CA TYR A 99 19.07 -1.90 3.36
C TYR A 99 20.31 -2.39 4.08
N ASP A 100 21.23 -2.93 3.32
CA ASP A 100 22.58 -3.27 3.74
C ASP A 100 23.46 -2.01 3.79
N GLU A 101 24.51 -2.01 4.56
CA GLU A 101 25.48 -0.92 4.64
C GLU A 101 26.06 -0.53 3.28
N ARG A 102 26.13 -1.45 2.31
CA ARG A 102 26.62 -1.24 0.95
C ARG A 102 25.62 -0.52 0.05
N SER A 103 24.37 -0.38 0.45
CA SER A 103 23.33 0.27 -0.36
C SER A 103 23.63 1.76 -0.55
N VAL A 104 23.45 2.27 -1.79
CA VAL A 104 23.51 3.71 -2.08
C VAL A 104 22.38 4.51 -1.47
N SER A 105 21.26 3.86 -1.14
CA SER A 105 20.09 4.48 -0.54
C SER A 105 20.26 4.78 0.93
N TYR A 106 21.34 4.27 1.52
CA TYR A 106 21.60 4.38 2.93
C TYR A 106 23.04 4.79 3.22
N GLN A 107 23.20 5.88 3.96
CA GLN A 107 24.52 6.44 4.26
C GLN A 107 25.07 6.04 5.64
N ASP A 108 24.40 5.13 6.33
CA ASP A 108 24.87 4.57 7.62
C ASP A 108 25.73 3.32 7.38
N THR A 109 26.55 2.95 8.35
CA THR A 109 27.42 1.78 8.35
C THR A 109 26.75 0.54 8.93
N ARG A 110 25.43 0.56 9.12
CA ARG A 110 24.67 -0.53 9.75
C ARG A 110 23.50 -0.97 8.86
N ASN A 111 23.23 -2.26 8.88
CA ASN A 111 22.05 -2.81 8.20
C ASN A 111 20.76 -2.31 8.85
N VAL A 112 19.76 -2.03 8.04
CA VAL A 112 18.44 -1.59 8.51
C VAL A 112 17.37 -2.46 7.90
N ALA A 113 16.48 -2.96 8.75
CA ALA A 113 15.26 -3.64 8.33
C ALA A 113 14.04 -2.97 8.97
N SER A 114 12.96 -2.87 8.21
CA SER A 114 11.69 -2.38 8.74
C SER A 114 10.53 -3.13 8.10
N MET A 115 9.47 -3.30 8.89
CA MET A 115 8.21 -3.85 8.42
C MET A 115 7.06 -2.99 8.92
N THR A 116 6.19 -2.59 8.00
CA THR A 116 5.00 -1.80 8.30
C THR A 116 3.76 -2.54 7.78
N ASN A 117 2.81 -2.79 8.68
CA ASN A 117 1.54 -3.41 8.34
C ASN A 117 0.41 -2.43 8.59
N ASN A 118 -0.41 -2.22 7.57
CA ASN A 118 -1.60 -1.41 7.63
C ASN A 118 -2.82 -2.31 7.42
N ARG A 119 -3.80 -2.18 8.29
CA ARG A 119 -5.10 -2.81 8.16
C ARG A 119 -6.16 -1.73 8.24
N GLN A 120 -7.01 -1.69 7.24
CA GLN A 120 -8.15 -0.79 7.20
C GLN A 120 -9.41 -1.60 6.89
N ALA A 121 -10.51 -1.23 7.52
CA ALA A 121 -11.82 -1.79 7.22
C ALA A 121 -12.85 -0.66 7.27
N ASP A 122 -13.53 -0.46 6.16
CA ASP A 122 -14.61 0.51 6.02
C ASP A 122 -15.90 -0.23 5.75
N TRP A 123 -16.98 0.15 6.42
CA TRP A 123 -18.31 -0.30 6.05
C TRP A 123 -19.31 0.86 6.04
N VAL A 124 -20.27 0.73 5.15
CA VAL A 124 -21.40 1.66 5.01
C VAL A 124 -22.67 0.85 4.87
N TRP A 125 -23.69 1.22 5.62
CA TRP A 125 -25.01 0.64 5.54
C TRP A 125 -26.06 1.73 5.32
N ASN A 126 -26.64 1.73 4.13
CA ASN A 126 -27.68 2.66 3.71
C ASN A 126 -29.04 1.98 3.68
N ASN A 127 -30.03 2.63 4.26
CA ASN A 127 -31.41 2.19 4.28
C ASN A 127 -32.30 3.34 3.80
N ILE A 128 -33.15 3.07 2.85
CA ILE A 128 -34.06 4.05 2.25
C ILE A 128 -35.46 3.47 2.24
N LEU A 129 -36.38 4.14 2.88
CA LEU A 129 -37.80 3.83 2.84
C LEU A 129 -38.52 4.87 1.98
N ASN A 130 -39.09 4.43 0.88
CA ASN A 130 -39.83 5.26 -0.05
C ASN A 130 -41.32 4.95 0.03
N TYR A 131 -42.13 5.98 0.22
CA TYR A 131 -43.56 5.89 0.21
C TYR A 131 -44.15 6.84 -0.86
N LYS A 132 -44.96 6.28 -1.79
CA LYS A 132 -45.63 7.01 -2.83
C LYS A 132 -47.10 7.13 -2.49
N LEU A 133 -47.63 8.35 -2.42
CA LEU A 133 -49.01 8.62 -2.14
C LEU A 133 -49.64 9.36 -3.33
N ASP A 134 -50.61 8.73 -3.99
CA ASP A 134 -51.36 9.31 -5.09
C ASP A 134 -52.74 9.80 -4.58
N ILE A 135 -52.99 11.11 -4.61
CA ILE A 135 -54.24 11.72 -4.17
C ILE A 135 -54.81 12.48 -5.35
N LYS A 136 -55.82 11.91 -6.00
CA LYS A 136 -56.50 12.47 -7.18
C LYS A 136 -55.50 12.82 -8.30
N LYS A 137 -55.19 14.12 -8.46
CA LYS A 137 -54.26 14.63 -9.48
C LYS A 137 -52.84 14.90 -8.93
N HIS A 138 -52.59 14.61 -7.65
CA HIS A 138 -51.35 14.91 -6.99
C HIS A 138 -50.63 13.61 -6.62
N THR A 139 -49.34 13.56 -6.86
CA THR A 139 -48.45 12.48 -6.39
C THR A 139 -47.47 13.05 -5.38
N ILE A 140 -47.43 12.51 -4.21
CA ILE A 140 -46.48 12.86 -3.14
C ILE A 140 -45.52 11.70 -2.96
N ASN A 141 -44.24 11.96 -3.04
CA ASN A 141 -43.17 10.98 -2.73
C ASN A 141 -42.49 11.40 -1.42
N LEU A 142 -42.49 10.50 -0.45
CA LEU A 142 -41.82 10.67 0.83
C LEU A 142 -40.66 9.66 0.91
N SER A 143 -39.50 10.14 1.32
CA SER A 143 -38.33 9.26 1.52
C SER A 143 -37.73 9.49 2.90
N GLY A 144 -37.56 8.40 3.64
CA GLY A 144 -36.77 8.34 4.87
C GLY A 144 -35.43 7.67 4.58
N VAL A 145 -34.33 8.27 5.00
CA VAL A 145 -32.97 7.76 4.78
C VAL A 145 -32.27 7.60 6.10
N LEU A 146 -31.67 6.43 6.32
CA LEU A 146 -30.78 6.14 7.43
C LEU A 146 -29.46 5.62 6.86
N GLU A 147 -28.35 6.30 7.16
CA GLU A 147 -27.02 5.87 6.82
C GLU A 147 -26.18 5.66 8.08
N MET A 148 -25.47 4.56 8.11
CA MET A 148 -24.47 4.25 9.13
C MET A 148 -23.16 3.92 8.43
N GLN A 149 -22.06 4.46 8.95
CA GLN A 149 -20.71 4.16 8.45
C GLN A 149 -19.71 4.06 9.58
N ASN A 150 -18.69 3.25 9.37
CA ASN A 150 -17.54 3.19 10.26
C ASN A 150 -16.29 2.91 9.46
N ARG A 151 -15.19 3.53 9.89
CA ARG A 151 -13.84 3.29 9.41
C ARG A 151 -12.95 2.94 10.57
N GLN A 152 -12.26 1.82 10.45
CA GLN A 152 -11.24 1.39 11.38
C GLN A 152 -9.92 1.26 10.63
N ALA A 153 -8.85 1.81 11.19
CA ALA A 153 -7.51 1.68 10.67
C ALA A 153 -6.56 1.33 11.82
N VAL A 154 -5.73 0.32 11.58
CA VAL A 154 -4.66 -0.09 12.49
C VAL A 154 -3.37 -0.10 11.71
N ASN A 155 -2.37 0.58 12.24
CA ASN A 155 -1.03 0.64 11.70
C ASN A 155 -0.07 0.08 12.74
N SER A 156 0.79 -0.84 12.34
CA SER A 156 1.86 -1.36 13.16
C SER A 156 3.16 -1.34 12.38
N SER A 157 4.22 -0.83 13.00
CA SER A 157 5.54 -0.82 12.40
C SER A 157 6.57 -1.31 13.39
N MET A 158 7.55 -2.02 12.89
CA MET A 158 8.74 -2.42 13.61
C MET A 158 9.96 -2.16 12.74
N SER A 159 11.04 -1.71 13.35
CA SER A 159 12.31 -1.50 12.68
C SER A 159 13.45 -1.93 13.59
N GLY A 160 14.50 -2.44 12.98
CA GLY A 160 15.73 -2.83 13.65
C GLY A 160 16.93 -2.33 12.87
N LYS A 161 17.98 -1.97 13.59
CA LYS A 161 19.31 -1.72 13.07
C LYS A 161 20.25 -2.70 13.72
N GLU A 162 21.16 -3.26 12.93
CA GLU A 162 22.25 -4.04 13.46
C GLU A 162 23.14 -3.12 14.30
N GLN A 163 23.40 -3.52 15.55
CA GLN A 163 24.39 -2.83 16.37
C GLN A 163 25.75 -3.46 16.06
N GLU A 164 26.74 -2.64 15.74
CA GLU A 164 28.11 -3.10 15.79
C GLU A 164 28.38 -3.64 17.19
N SER A 165 28.77 -4.92 17.23
CA SER A 165 29.28 -5.50 18.48
C SER A 165 30.59 -4.81 18.83
N PRO A 166 30.78 -4.36 20.07
CA PRO A 166 32.00 -3.67 20.47
C PRO A 166 33.23 -4.56 20.36
#